data_44088fe5da3ab18a7d84d526c89f8d01
#
_entry.id   44088fe5da3ab18a7d84d526c89f8d01
#
_cell.length_a   1.000
_cell.length_b   1.000
_cell.length_c   1.000
_cell.angle_alpha   90.00
_cell.angle_beta   90.00
_cell.angle_gamma   90.00
#
_symmetry.space_group_name_H-M   'P 1'
#
loop_
_entity.id
_entity.type
_entity.pdbx_description
1 polymer ?
#
loop_
_entity_poly.entity_id
_entity_poly.type
_entity_poly.pdbx_seq_one_letter_code
_entity_poly.pdbx_strand_id
1 'polypeptide(L)'
;MDIEVELIETGGRESINFFPNKRSRAFEPLYESLVENYSSLNRESIPYQRPSILYVLPNNIGNLLGTVEVLMDWKRRMGYEVNYVSSSAIVNNANNLKNYIETAYEAWDNPPEYVTIIGDAEGSYDIPTHFENWSGYNGEGDHPYATLVGNDLFPELFVGRLSFDSQSHLQTIISKTVNYESNPYMGENWFKRAALIGDPSTSGVSCIITNDNIKEVLQNHGYEDIRTVYGGDFPSQMTNNLSDGLAFFNYRGFYGVSGYTSADVGDANNGFMLPIATVITCGTGSFGTEESISEAFLRAGTASNPKAAVASIGTATLGTHTMFNNMVDMGFYNGALV
;
A
#
# COMPACT_ATOMS: atom_id res chain seq x y z
N MET A 1 28.32 19.06 9.13
CA MET A 1 28.34 18.16 10.32
C MET A 1 28.78 16.81 9.79
N ASP A 2 30.00 16.43 10.05
CA ASP A 2 30.52 15.15 9.61
C ASP A 2 30.05 14.10 10.64
N ILE A 3 29.42 13.02 10.16
CA ILE A 3 28.99 11.90 10.99
C ILE A 3 29.97 10.77 10.72
N GLU A 4 30.69 10.35 11.75
CA GLU A 4 31.54 9.18 11.68
C GLU A 4 30.75 8.00 12.28
N VAL A 5 30.59 6.92 11.51
CA VAL A 5 29.91 5.71 11.95
C VAL A 5 30.94 4.60 12.06
N GLU A 6 31.14 4.08 13.27
CA GLU A 6 31.97 2.92 13.52
C GLU A 6 31.11 1.66 13.63
N LEU A 7 31.35 0.68 12.78
CA LEU A 7 30.74 -0.64 12.85
C LEU A 7 31.60 -1.54 13.75
N ILE A 8 31.08 -1.87 14.93
CA ILE A 8 31.75 -2.76 15.87
C ILE A 8 31.16 -4.16 15.77
N GLU A 9 31.94 -5.10 15.26
CA GLU A 9 31.56 -6.52 15.24
C GLU A 9 31.66 -7.11 16.65
N THR A 10 30.53 -7.38 17.30
CA THR A 10 30.46 -7.87 18.69
C THR A 10 30.51 -9.39 18.81
N GLY A 11 30.82 -10.10 17.74
CA GLY A 11 31.17 -11.52 17.75
C GLY A 11 30.05 -12.47 18.17
N GLY A 12 28.99 -12.54 17.41
CA GLY A 12 27.96 -13.58 17.47
C GLY A 12 27.62 -13.96 16.05
N ARG A 13 28.20 -15.04 15.55
CA ARG A 13 27.74 -15.61 14.27
C ARG A 13 26.45 -16.39 14.50
N GLU A 14 25.34 -15.73 14.56
CA GLU A 14 24.13 -16.33 14.04
C GLU A 14 24.21 -16.20 12.53
N SER A 15 24.30 -17.32 11.84
CA SER A 15 24.25 -17.30 10.38
C SER A 15 22.85 -16.83 9.99
N ILE A 16 22.77 -15.61 9.51
CA ILE A 16 21.54 -15.05 8.97
C ILE A 16 21.28 -15.79 7.64
N ASN A 17 20.60 -16.92 7.70
CA ASN A 17 20.06 -17.59 6.52
C ASN A 17 18.70 -17.00 6.19
N PHE A 18 18.63 -15.68 6.01
CA PHE A 18 17.39 -14.96 5.75
C PHE A 18 16.95 -15.00 4.28
N PHE A 19 17.80 -15.45 3.41
CA PHE A 19 17.44 -15.44 2.00
C PHE A 19 16.73 -16.74 1.61
N PRO A 20 15.56 -16.63 1.00
CA PRO A 20 14.85 -17.80 0.51
C PRO A 20 15.67 -18.56 -0.53
N ASN A 21 15.42 -19.86 -0.66
CA ASN A 21 16.07 -20.74 -1.63
C ASN A 21 15.72 -20.41 -3.10
N LYS A 22 14.81 -19.48 -3.33
CA LYS A 22 14.44 -18.95 -4.65
C LYS A 22 14.56 -17.43 -4.63
N ARG A 23 14.85 -16.86 -5.78
CA ARG A 23 14.91 -15.41 -5.95
C ARG A 23 13.54 -14.89 -6.35
N SER A 24 13.08 -13.86 -5.71
CA SER A 24 11.91 -13.08 -6.13
C SER A 24 12.35 -11.91 -7.00
N ARG A 25 11.74 -11.76 -8.18
CA ARG A 25 12.01 -10.58 -9.03
C ARG A 25 11.58 -9.27 -8.39
N ALA A 26 10.61 -9.35 -7.48
CA ALA A 26 10.10 -8.20 -6.78
C ALA A 26 10.98 -7.81 -5.58
N PHE A 27 11.54 -8.80 -4.86
CA PHE A 27 12.36 -8.57 -3.66
C PHE A 27 13.85 -8.46 -3.92
N GLU A 28 14.39 -9.11 -4.94
CA GLU A 28 15.82 -9.11 -5.18
C GLU A 28 16.42 -7.71 -5.35
N PRO A 29 15.78 -6.76 -6.06
CA PRO A 29 16.28 -5.38 -6.13
C PRO A 29 16.32 -4.66 -4.78
N LEU A 30 15.42 -5.01 -3.86
CA LEU A 30 15.43 -4.46 -2.49
C LEU A 30 16.66 -5.00 -1.72
N TYR A 31 16.95 -6.28 -1.82
CA TYR A 31 18.12 -6.86 -1.19
C TYR A 31 19.40 -6.24 -1.78
N GLU A 32 19.48 -6.07 -3.09
CA GLU A 32 20.63 -5.42 -3.76
C GLU A 32 20.85 -3.99 -3.28
N SER A 33 19.78 -3.25 -2.95
CA SER A 33 19.86 -1.86 -2.52
C SER A 33 20.10 -1.70 -1.01
N LEU A 34 19.66 -2.65 -0.18
CA LEU A 34 19.65 -2.52 1.28
C LEU A 34 20.75 -3.34 1.97
N VAL A 35 21.22 -4.41 1.34
CA VAL A 35 22.21 -5.32 1.94
C VAL A 35 23.61 -4.97 1.45
N GLU A 36 24.41 -4.43 2.35
CA GLU A 36 25.84 -4.21 2.06
C GLU A 36 26.52 -5.54 1.73
N ASN A 37 27.39 -5.55 0.73
CA ASN A 37 28.07 -6.76 0.24
C ASN A 37 27.10 -7.83 -0.34
N TYR A 38 25.91 -7.44 -0.81
CA TYR A 38 24.98 -8.37 -1.45
C TYR A 38 25.64 -9.26 -2.51
N SER A 39 26.50 -8.71 -3.34
CA SER A 39 27.23 -9.44 -4.37
C SER A 39 28.08 -10.61 -3.83
N SER A 40 28.49 -10.57 -2.57
CA SER A 40 29.26 -11.66 -1.94
C SER A 40 28.41 -12.88 -1.59
N LEU A 41 27.08 -12.75 -1.60
CA LEU A 41 26.14 -13.83 -1.28
C LEU A 41 25.99 -14.86 -2.40
N ASN A 42 26.57 -14.61 -3.58
CA ASN A 42 26.57 -15.51 -4.74
C ASN A 42 25.19 -16.07 -5.11
N ARG A 43 24.16 -15.22 -5.05
CA ARG A 43 22.77 -15.61 -5.30
C ARG A 43 22.44 -15.79 -6.79
N GLU A 44 23.32 -15.40 -7.69
CA GLU A 44 23.13 -15.50 -9.15
C GLU A 44 22.83 -16.92 -9.64
N SER A 45 23.32 -17.95 -8.92
CA SER A 45 23.06 -19.35 -9.23
C SER A 45 21.68 -19.84 -8.80
N ILE A 46 20.96 -19.06 -7.99
CA ILE A 46 19.64 -19.41 -7.49
C ILE A 46 18.58 -19.01 -8.53
N PRO A 47 17.70 -19.92 -8.97
CA PRO A 47 16.68 -19.60 -9.97
C PRO A 47 15.62 -18.63 -9.41
N TYR A 48 15.11 -17.78 -10.29
CA TYR A 48 13.93 -16.98 -9.96
C TYR A 48 12.67 -17.87 -9.86
N GLN A 49 11.87 -17.59 -8.85
CA GLN A 49 10.51 -18.14 -8.76
C GLN A 49 9.59 -17.52 -9.81
N ARG A 50 8.44 -18.13 -10.05
CA ARG A 50 7.36 -17.52 -10.82
C ARG A 50 6.69 -16.45 -9.96
N PRO A 51 6.29 -15.31 -10.53
CA PRO A 51 5.49 -14.34 -9.80
C PRO A 51 4.23 -15.01 -9.20
N SER A 52 3.94 -14.75 -7.94
CA SER A 52 2.90 -15.48 -7.22
C SER A 52 2.11 -14.59 -6.26
N ILE A 53 0.81 -14.80 -6.23
CA ILE A 53 -0.12 -14.07 -5.38
C ILE A 53 -0.97 -15.06 -4.59
N LEU A 54 -1.06 -14.85 -3.28
CA LEU A 54 -2.03 -15.49 -2.40
C LEU A 54 -3.14 -14.50 -2.06
N TYR A 55 -4.36 -14.78 -2.50
CA TYR A 55 -5.54 -14.03 -2.09
C TYR A 55 -6.12 -14.62 -0.80
N VAL A 56 -6.39 -13.76 0.17
CA VAL A 56 -7.10 -14.10 1.40
C VAL A 56 -8.51 -13.55 1.29
N LEU A 57 -9.50 -14.42 1.31
CA LEU A 57 -10.91 -14.10 1.12
C LEU A 57 -11.71 -14.39 2.39
N PRO A 58 -12.75 -13.62 2.73
CA PRO A 58 -13.61 -13.92 3.85
C PRO A 58 -14.33 -15.26 3.64
N ASN A 59 -14.60 -15.97 4.72
CA ASN A 59 -15.21 -17.31 4.66
C ASN A 59 -16.61 -17.31 4.03
N ASN A 60 -17.27 -16.19 4.04
CA ASN A 60 -18.61 -15.97 3.48
C ASN A 60 -18.59 -15.30 2.10
N ILE A 61 -17.46 -15.29 1.41
CA ILE A 61 -17.32 -14.66 0.08
C ILE A 61 -18.37 -15.16 -0.93
N GLY A 62 -18.75 -16.45 -0.86
CA GLY A 62 -19.88 -17.03 -1.54
C GLY A 62 -20.18 -16.49 -2.94
N ASN A 63 -21.30 -15.81 -3.07
CA ASN A 63 -21.77 -15.24 -4.35
C ASN A 63 -20.84 -14.13 -4.92
N LEU A 64 -19.94 -13.58 -4.12
CA LEU A 64 -19.00 -12.52 -4.56
C LEU A 64 -17.71 -13.11 -5.14
N LEU A 65 -17.48 -14.41 -5.01
CA LEU A 65 -16.27 -15.06 -5.54
C LEU A 65 -16.10 -14.76 -7.04
N GLY A 66 -17.17 -14.82 -7.82
CA GLY A 66 -17.11 -14.50 -9.26
C GLY A 66 -16.65 -13.07 -9.57
N THR A 67 -16.87 -12.11 -8.67
CA THR A 67 -16.31 -10.76 -8.80
C THR A 67 -14.79 -10.77 -8.57
N VAL A 68 -14.32 -11.49 -7.57
CA VAL A 68 -12.88 -11.62 -7.28
C VAL A 68 -12.16 -12.40 -8.38
N GLU A 69 -12.82 -13.42 -8.96
CA GLU A 69 -12.26 -14.20 -10.06
C GLU A 69 -11.88 -13.36 -11.27
N VAL A 70 -12.57 -12.26 -11.53
CA VAL A 70 -12.18 -11.30 -12.60
C VAL A 70 -10.76 -10.78 -12.39
N LEU A 71 -10.42 -10.41 -11.16
CA LEU A 71 -9.06 -9.95 -10.80
C LEU A 71 -8.06 -11.11 -10.85
N MET A 72 -8.41 -12.26 -10.26
CA MET A 72 -7.54 -13.44 -10.24
C MET A 72 -7.21 -13.91 -11.66
N ASP A 73 -8.19 -13.92 -12.57
CA ASP A 73 -7.98 -14.30 -13.96
C ASP A 73 -7.13 -13.30 -14.71
N TRP A 74 -7.30 -12.01 -14.42
CA TRP A 74 -6.41 -10.99 -14.96
C TRP A 74 -4.96 -11.23 -14.54
N LYS A 75 -4.70 -11.47 -13.25
CA LYS A 75 -3.36 -11.76 -12.75
C LYS A 75 -2.77 -13.05 -13.33
N ARG A 76 -3.58 -14.10 -13.52
CA ARG A 76 -3.14 -15.32 -14.22
C ARG A 76 -2.71 -15.03 -15.67
N ARG A 77 -3.44 -14.18 -16.39
CA ARG A 77 -3.07 -13.74 -17.75
C ARG A 77 -1.76 -12.95 -17.77
N MET A 78 -1.46 -12.20 -16.72
CA MET A 78 -0.17 -11.53 -16.53
C MET A 78 0.98 -12.50 -16.19
N GLY A 79 0.71 -13.77 -15.96
CA GLY A 79 1.72 -14.80 -15.68
C GLY A 79 1.91 -15.13 -14.20
N TYR A 80 1.12 -14.55 -13.32
CA TYR A 80 1.17 -14.88 -11.90
C TYR A 80 0.60 -16.27 -11.63
N GLU A 81 1.23 -17.01 -10.74
CA GLU A 81 0.59 -18.12 -10.06
C GLU A 81 -0.34 -17.55 -8.98
N VAL A 82 -1.63 -17.92 -9.07
CA VAL A 82 -2.68 -17.34 -8.22
C VAL A 82 -3.34 -18.43 -7.40
N ASN A 83 -3.18 -18.33 -6.10
CA ASN A 83 -3.82 -19.16 -5.09
C ASN A 83 -4.77 -18.31 -4.23
N TYR A 84 -5.73 -18.94 -3.55
CA TYR A 84 -6.54 -18.26 -2.56
C TYR A 84 -6.91 -19.17 -1.39
N VAL A 85 -7.23 -18.57 -0.26
CA VAL A 85 -7.74 -19.21 0.96
C VAL A 85 -8.98 -18.47 1.46
N SER A 86 -10.00 -19.26 1.90
CA SER A 86 -11.24 -18.72 2.47
C SER A 86 -11.81 -19.60 3.59
N SER A 87 -11.02 -20.57 4.09
CA SER A 87 -11.44 -21.45 5.19
C SER A 87 -11.60 -20.67 6.49
N SER A 88 -12.76 -20.77 7.14
CA SER A 88 -13.03 -20.10 8.42
C SER A 88 -12.03 -20.48 9.52
N ALA A 89 -11.49 -21.69 9.48
CA ALA A 89 -10.45 -22.13 10.42
C ALA A 89 -9.13 -21.34 10.27
N ILE A 90 -8.91 -20.72 9.13
CA ILE A 90 -7.72 -19.95 8.80
C ILE A 90 -8.04 -18.46 8.86
N VAL A 91 -8.99 -17.97 8.08
CA VAL A 91 -9.20 -16.55 7.82
C VAL A 91 -9.92 -15.78 8.94
N ASN A 92 -10.55 -16.48 9.88
CA ASN A 92 -11.28 -15.84 10.99
C ASN A 92 -10.41 -15.58 12.24
N ASN A 93 -9.11 -15.82 12.17
CA ASN A 93 -8.20 -15.58 13.27
C ASN A 93 -6.84 -15.11 12.72
N ALA A 94 -6.36 -13.96 13.20
CA ALA A 94 -5.13 -13.35 12.70
C ALA A 94 -3.90 -14.26 12.84
N ASN A 95 -3.75 -14.96 13.97
CA ASN A 95 -2.63 -15.87 14.17
C ASN A 95 -2.71 -17.11 13.26
N ASN A 96 -3.90 -17.66 13.06
CA ASN A 96 -4.07 -18.81 12.16
C ASN A 96 -3.78 -18.40 10.72
N LEU A 97 -4.22 -17.21 10.31
CA LEU A 97 -3.94 -16.68 8.99
C LEU A 97 -2.43 -16.44 8.81
N LYS A 98 -1.77 -15.82 9.80
CA LYS A 98 -0.32 -15.65 9.78
C LYS A 98 0.40 -16.99 9.63
N ASN A 99 0.10 -17.95 10.48
CA ASN A 99 0.71 -19.31 10.42
C ASN A 99 0.47 -19.99 9.06
N TYR A 100 -0.67 -19.76 8.43
CA TYR A 100 -0.94 -20.28 7.09
C TYR A 100 -0.05 -19.61 6.02
N ILE A 101 0.12 -18.30 6.11
CA ILE A 101 1.00 -17.54 5.20
C ILE A 101 2.45 -17.97 5.39
N GLU A 102 2.92 -18.11 6.64
CA GLU A 102 4.26 -18.65 6.97
C GLU A 102 4.46 -20.04 6.35
N THR A 103 3.48 -20.95 6.54
CA THR A 103 3.53 -22.28 5.95
C THR A 103 3.57 -22.25 4.42
N ALA A 104 2.80 -21.35 3.81
CA ALA A 104 2.81 -21.17 2.36
C ALA A 104 4.17 -20.65 1.86
N TYR A 105 4.76 -19.73 2.58
CA TYR A 105 6.07 -19.15 2.25
C TYR A 105 7.21 -20.18 2.39
N GLU A 106 7.19 -20.99 3.46
CA GLU A 106 8.26 -21.94 3.75
C GLU A 106 8.17 -23.24 2.94
N ALA A 107 6.94 -23.76 2.73
CA ALA A 107 6.71 -25.12 2.27
C ALA A 107 6.23 -25.24 0.82
N TRP A 108 5.71 -24.17 0.20
CA TRP A 108 5.26 -24.28 -1.19
C TRP A 108 6.43 -24.28 -2.17
N ASP A 109 6.31 -25.05 -3.23
CA ASP A 109 7.30 -25.06 -4.31
C ASP A 109 7.49 -23.69 -4.96
N ASN A 110 6.43 -22.89 -5.01
CA ASN A 110 6.43 -21.51 -5.46
C ASN A 110 5.74 -20.64 -4.41
N PRO A 111 6.50 -20.10 -3.43
CA PRO A 111 5.94 -19.33 -2.33
C PRO A 111 5.30 -18.03 -2.81
N PRO A 112 4.35 -17.46 -2.06
CA PRO A 112 3.75 -16.17 -2.41
C PRO A 112 4.79 -15.04 -2.31
N GLU A 113 4.84 -14.18 -3.33
CA GLU A 113 5.53 -12.89 -3.30
C GLU A 113 4.61 -11.78 -2.78
N TYR A 114 3.32 -11.94 -3.05
CA TYR A 114 2.27 -11.00 -2.69
C TYR A 114 1.17 -11.71 -1.92
N VAL A 115 0.71 -11.11 -0.85
CA VAL A 115 -0.53 -11.47 -0.16
C VAL A 115 -1.52 -10.31 -0.34
N THR A 116 -2.68 -10.61 -0.93
CA THR A 116 -3.74 -9.62 -1.09
C THR A 116 -4.94 -10.03 -0.25
N ILE A 117 -5.20 -9.29 0.80
CA ILE A 117 -6.35 -9.47 1.67
C ILE A 117 -7.54 -8.77 1.03
N ILE A 118 -8.59 -9.53 0.71
CA ILE A 118 -9.84 -9.00 0.14
C ILE A 118 -10.92 -9.06 1.21
N GLY A 119 -11.12 -7.97 1.91
CA GLY A 119 -12.04 -7.85 3.03
C GLY A 119 -11.69 -6.69 3.93
N ASP A 120 -12.63 -6.24 4.72
CA ASP A 120 -12.41 -5.27 5.78
C ASP A 120 -11.77 -5.92 7.01
N ALA A 121 -11.42 -5.15 8.03
CA ALA A 121 -11.00 -5.68 9.32
C ALA A 121 -12.20 -5.88 10.27
N GLU A 122 -13.37 -5.39 9.89
CA GLU A 122 -14.63 -5.55 10.63
C GLU A 122 -15.83 -5.77 9.68
N GLY A 123 -17.02 -5.92 10.26
CA GLY A 123 -18.26 -6.03 9.49
C GLY A 123 -18.53 -7.41 8.92
N SER A 124 -19.25 -7.45 7.79
CA SER A 124 -19.78 -8.70 7.23
C SER A 124 -18.76 -9.52 6.45
N TYR A 125 -17.73 -8.89 5.94
CA TYR A 125 -16.68 -9.50 5.12
C TYR A 125 -15.31 -9.32 5.77
N ASP A 126 -15.28 -9.53 7.08
CA ASP A 126 -14.08 -9.30 7.87
C ASP A 126 -12.99 -10.33 7.63
N ILE A 127 -11.78 -9.82 7.55
CA ILE A 127 -10.53 -10.57 7.70
C ILE A 127 -9.76 -9.85 8.80
N PRO A 128 -9.50 -10.50 9.93
CA PRO A 128 -8.85 -9.86 11.06
C PRO A 128 -7.50 -9.28 10.71
N THR A 129 -7.14 -8.22 11.39
CA THR A 129 -5.82 -7.59 11.34
C THR A 129 -5.10 -7.79 12.66
N HIS A 130 -3.81 -7.50 12.72
CA HIS A 130 -3.08 -7.43 13.97
C HIS A 130 -3.23 -6.05 14.60
N PHE A 131 -3.13 -6.00 15.93
CA PHE A 131 -3.05 -4.76 16.66
C PHE A 131 -1.68 -4.68 17.34
N GLU A 132 -0.88 -3.71 16.93
CA GLU A 132 0.47 -3.54 17.40
C GLU A 132 0.55 -2.39 18.40
N ASN A 133 1.34 -2.60 19.45
CA ASN A 133 1.54 -1.62 20.50
C ASN A 133 3.05 -1.48 20.77
N TRP A 134 3.67 -0.55 20.10
CA TRP A 134 5.08 -0.19 20.25
C TRP A 134 5.22 1.17 20.91
N SER A 135 6.39 1.49 21.42
CA SER A 135 6.66 2.84 21.92
C SER A 135 6.49 3.86 20.77
N GLY A 136 5.44 4.68 20.86
CA GLY A 136 5.10 5.67 19.84
C GLY A 136 4.24 5.16 18.66
N TYR A 137 3.79 3.91 18.71
CA TYR A 137 2.84 3.36 17.76
C TYR A 137 1.80 2.48 18.49
N ASN A 138 0.53 2.73 18.23
CA ASN A 138 -0.55 1.92 18.75
C ASN A 138 -1.69 1.92 17.72
N GLY A 139 -1.86 0.81 17.02
CA GLY A 139 -2.87 0.71 15.98
C GLY A 139 -2.89 -0.64 15.28
N GLU A 140 -3.88 -0.80 14.44
CA GLU A 140 -4.04 -1.95 13.55
C GLU A 140 -3.02 -1.90 12.41
N GLY A 141 -2.69 -3.09 11.89
CA GLY A 141 -1.80 -3.22 10.74
C GLY A 141 -1.70 -4.63 10.21
N ASP A 142 -1.55 -4.75 8.91
CA ASP A 142 -1.36 -6.03 8.22
C ASP A 142 0.12 -6.40 8.04
N HIS A 143 1.04 -5.54 8.47
CA HIS A 143 2.48 -5.78 8.40
C HIS A 143 2.91 -7.12 9.03
N PRO A 144 2.35 -7.57 10.18
CA PRO A 144 2.70 -8.87 10.74
C PRO A 144 2.42 -10.07 9.83
N TYR A 145 1.55 -9.94 8.85
CA TYR A 145 1.34 -10.99 7.83
C TYR A 145 2.49 -11.10 6.83
N ALA A 146 3.36 -10.12 6.78
CA ALA A 146 4.52 -10.08 5.90
C ALA A 146 5.84 -10.42 6.59
N THR A 147 5.92 -10.32 7.93
CA THR A 147 7.12 -10.67 8.72
C THR A 147 7.09 -12.15 9.10
N LEU A 148 7.71 -13.00 8.31
CA LEU A 148 7.54 -14.46 8.35
C LEU A 148 8.78 -15.20 8.87
N VAL A 149 9.96 -14.61 8.77
CA VAL A 149 11.23 -15.25 9.13
C VAL A 149 11.97 -14.39 10.17
N GLY A 150 12.48 -15.04 11.21
CA GLY A 150 13.22 -14.35 12.26
C GLY A 150 12.31 -13.66 13.28
N ASN A 151 12.84 -12.62 13.92
CA ASN A 151 12.14 -11.83 14.93
C ASN A 151 12.45 -10.34 14.73
N ASP A 152 12.43 -9.90 13.50
CA ASP A 152 12.66 -8.51 13.12
C ASP A 152 11.41 -7.90 12.45
N LEU A 153 11.55 -6.71 11.90
CA LEU A 153 10.45 -5.97 11.25
C LEU A 153 10.56 -5.95 9.72
N PHE A 154 11.49 -6.71 9.14
CA PHE A 154 11.64 -6.77 7.70
C PHE A 154 10.63 -7.75 7.09
N PRO A 155 9.89 -7.33 6.07
CA PRO A 155 8.93 -8.21 5.41
C PRO A 155 9.61 -9.16 4.42
N GLU A 156 9.10 -10.38 4.30
CA GLU A 156 9.50 -11.37 3.30
C GLU A 156 8.59 -11.41 2.08
N LEU A 157 7.44 -10.75 2.15
CA LEU A 157 6.50 -10.62 1.04
C LEU A 157 5.79 -9.25 1.10
N PHE A 158 5.16 -8.88 -0.01
CA PHE A 158 4.32 -7.68 -0.04
C PHE A 158 2.91 -8.01 0.41
N VAL A 159 2.35 -7.21 1.32
CA VAL A 159 0.96 -7.33 1.77
C VAL A 159 0.18 -6.07 1.41
N GLY A 160 -1.07 -6.27 0.98
CA GLY A 160 -2.01 -5.18 0.75
C GLY A 160 -3.44 -5.62 0.97
N ARG A 161 -4.32 -4.68 1.30
CA ARG A 161 -5.73 -4.94 1.58
C ARG A 161 -6.63 -4.22 0.59
N LEU A 162 -7.56 -4.97 -0.02
CA LEU A 162 -8.69 -4.43 -0.76
C LEU A 162 -9.89 -4.43 0.19
N SER A 163 -10.00 -3.39 1.00
CA SER A 163 -11.01 -3.27 2.04
C SER A 163 -12.37 -2.97 1.46
N PHE A 164 -13.37 -3.82 1.74
CA PHE A 164 -14.74 -3.64 1.32
C PHE A 164 -15.74 -4.16 2.36
N ASP A 165 -16.87 -3.51 2.48
CA ASP A 165 -17.96 -3.87 3.38
C ASP A 165 -19.24 -4.28 2.64
N SER A 166 -19.31 -4.04 1.34
CA SER A 166 -20.49 -4.30 0.50
C SER A 166 -20.11 -4.86 -0.87
N GLN A 167 -21.03 -5.57 -1.51
CA GLN A 167 -20.87 -6.05 -2.88
C GLN A 167 -20.54 -4.90 -3.85
N SER A 168 -21.13 -3.75 -3.66
CA SER A 168 -20.92 -2.57 -4.50
C SER A 168 -19.47 -2.07 -4.38
N HIS A 169 -18.92 -2.01 -3.17
CA HIS A 169 -17.52 -1.63 -2.94
C HIS A 169 -16.55 -2.63 -3.60
N LEU A 170 -16.78 -3.93 -3.41
CA LEU A 170 -15.95 -4.96 -4.05
C LEU A 170 -15.95 -4.81 -5.58
N GLN A 171 -17.13 -4.67 -6.19
CA GLN A 171 -17.25 -4.48 -7.63
C GLN A 171 -16.52 -3.22 -8.12
N THR A 172 -16.61 -2.13 -7.36
CA THR A 172 -15.92 -0.88 -7.68
C THR A 172 -14.41 -1.04 -7.61
N ILE A 173 -13.89 -1.62 -6.54
CA ILE A 173 -12.44 -1.84 -6.33
C ILE A 173 -11.88 -2.76 -7.42
N ILE A 174 -12.54 -3.88 -7.69
CA ILE A 174 -12.08 -4.81 -8.74
C ILE A 174 -12.12 -4.14 -10.12
N SER A 175 -13.18 -3.37 -10.43
CA SER A 175 -13.26 -2.62 -11.68
C SER A 175 -12.14 -1.59 -11.81
N LYS A 176 -11.86 -0.81 -10.76
CA LYS A 176 -10.74 0.15 -10.74
C LYS A 176 -9.42 -0.56 -11.06
N THR A 177 -9.09 -1.59 -10.31
CA THR A 177 -7.81 -2.29 -10.42
C THR A 177 -7.64 -2.94 -11.79
N VAL A 178 -8.64 -3.70 -12.25
CA VAL A 178 -8.54 -4.42 -13.52
C VAL A 178 -8.48 -3.45 -14.71
N ASN A 179 -9.30 -2.40 -14.72
CA ASN A 179 -9.24 -1.42 -15.82
C ASN A 179 -7.93 -0.62 -15.80
N TYR A 180 -7.45 -0.22 -14.62
CA TYR A 180 -6.19 0.51 -14.50
C TYR A 180 -5.00 -0.27 -15.10
N GLU A 181 -4.96 -1.58 -14.90
CA GLU A 181 -3.88 -2.43 -15.38
C GLU A 181 -4.08 -2.93 -16.82
N SER A 182 -5.30 -3.27 -17.21
CA SER A 182 -5.58 -3.96 -18.48
C SER A 182 -5.97 -3.04 -19.62
N ASN A 183 -6.61 -1.92 -19.31
CA ASN A 183 -7.16 -0.99 -20.27
C ASN A 183 -7.20 0.43 -19.68
N PRO A 184 -6.04 1.01 -19.30
CA PRO A 184 -6.01 2.32 -18.70
C PRO A 184 -6.60 3.37 -19.63
N TYR A 185 -7.37 4.30 -19.06
CA TYR A 185 -7.85 5.44 -19.83
C TYR A 185 -6.68 6.34 -20.21
N MET A 186 -6.41 6.44 -21.51
CA MET A 186 -5.27 7.19 -22.05
C MET A 186 -5.66 8.55 -22.63
N GLY A 187 -6.94 8.95 -22.50
CA GLY A 187 -7.38 10.29 -22.84
C GLY A 187 -6.84 11.32 -21.84
N GLU A 188 -6.62 12.55 -22.30
CA GLU A 188 -6.05 13.64 -21.51
C GLU A 188 -4.65 13.31 -20.95
N ASN A 189 -3.94 14.19 -20.35
CA ASN A 189 -2.60 13.91 -19.81
C ASN A 189 -2.62 13.68 -18.28
N TRP A 190 -3.69 13.07 -17.76
CA TRP A 190 -3.86 12.87 -16.33
C TRP A 190 -2.72 12.03 -15.68
N PHE A 191 -2.17 11.08 -16.43
CA PHE A 191 -1.07 10.22 -15.99
C PHE A 191 0.29 10.96 -15.85
N LYS A 192 0.35 12.24 -16.23
CA LYS A 192 1.48 13.14 -16.01
C LYS A 192 1.19 14.25 -14.99
N ARG A 193 0.04 14.16 -14.31
CA ARG A 193 -0.38 15.14 -13.31
C ARG A 193 -0.18 14.58 -11.91
N ALA A 194 0.18 15.45 -10.99
CA ALA A 194 0.20 15.16 -9.56
C ALA A 194 -0.32 16.35 -8.76
N ALA A 195 -0.97 16.08 -7.63
CA ALA A 195 -1.35 17.09 -6.66
C ALA A 195 -0.66 16.80 -5.33
N LEU A 196 0.09 17.78 -4.83
CA LEU A 196 0.85 17.71 -3.59
C LEU A 196 0.27 18.75 -2.61
N ILE A 197 -0.48 18.26 -1.64
CA ILE A 197 -1.18 19.09 -0.66
C ILE A 197 -0.42 19.02 0.67
N GLY A 198 -0.12 20.18 1.25
CA GLY A 198 0.57 20.29 2.53
C GLY A 198 -0.10 21.33 3.41
N ASP A 199 -0.56 20.93 4.59
CA ASP A 199 -1.10 21.87 5.58
C ASP A 199 -0.05 22.20 6.65
N PRO A 200 0.58 23.40 6.58
CA PRO A 200 1.60 23.80 7.54
C PRO A 200 1.05 24.32 8.86
N SER A 201 -0.27 24.45 9.02
CA SER A 201 -0.89 25.13 10.17
C SER A 201 -0.49 24.52 11.53
N THR A 202 -0.32 23.19 11.60
CA THR A 202 0.10 22.49 12.81
C THR A 202 1.42 21.72 12.60
N SER A 203 1.61 21.09 11.44
CA SER A 203 2.84 20.35 11.11
C SER A 203 4.04 21.26 10.76
N GLY A 204 3.79 22.56 10.58
CA GLY A 204 4.81 23.51 10.21
C GLY A 204 5.32 23.32 8.77
N VAL A 205 6.44 23.97 8.46
CA VAL A 205 7.04 23.97 7.11
C VAL A 205 7.51 22.59 6.63
N SER A 206 7.61 21.61 7.52
CA SER A 206 8.12 20.28 7.18
C SER A 206 7.28 19.56 6.13
N CYS A 207 5.95 19.73 6.13
CA CYS A 207 5.07 19.17 5.12
C CYS A 207 5.30 19.80 3.73
N ILE A 208 5.65 21.07 3.67
CA ILE A 208 6.00 21.78 2.42
C ILE A 208 7.33 21.23 1.89
N ILE A 209 8.35 21.11 2.75
CA ILE A 209 9.66 20.57 2.38
C ILE A 209 9.53 19.14 1.85
N THR A 210 8.69 18.32 2.48
CA THR A 210 8.40 16.96 2.01
C THR A 210 7.80 16.97 0.60
N ASN A 211 6.79 17.80 0.37
CA ASN A 211 6.15 17.93 -0.94
C ASN A 211 7.10 18.52 -2.01
N ASP A 212 7.98 19.44 -1.64
CA ASP A 212 8.97 20.00 -2.57
C ASP A 212 9.99 18.95 -3.00
N ASN A 213 10.41 18.06 -2.09
CA ASN A 213 11.24 16.90 -2.42
C ASN A 213 10.51 15.93 -3.36
N ILE A 214 9.26 15.57 -3.04
CA ILE A 214 8.44 14.72 -3.90
C ILE A 214 8.25 15.34 -5.28
N LYS A 215 8.04 16.65 -5.34
CA LYS A 215 7.93 17.40 -6.60
C LYS A 215 9.18 17.25 -7.46
N GLU A 216 10.37 17.38 -6.86
CA GLU A 216 11.64 17.19 -7.57
C GLU A 216 11.77 15.77 -8.13
N VAL A 217 11.43 14.73 -7.32
CA VAL A 217 11.42 13.34 -7.78
C VAL A 217 10.47 13.17 -8.97
N LEU A 218 9.25 13.67 -8.89
CA LEU A 218 8.26 13.58 -9.96
C LEU A 218 8.74 14.31 -11.24
N GLN A 219 9.32 15.50 -11.12
CA GLN A 219 9.86 16.26 -12.25
C GLN A 219 10.98 15.50 -12.96
N ASN A 220 11.88 14.88 -12.21
CA ASN A 220 12.97 14.08 -12.74
C ASN A 220 12.46 12.83 -13.50
N HIS A 221 11.24 12.38 -13.21
CA HIS A 221 10.56 11.26 -13.88
C HIS A 221 9.55 11.71 -14.96
N GLY A 222 9.58 12.98 -15.36
CA GLY A 222 8.82 13.49 -16.51
C GLY A 222 7.36 13.82 -16.21
N TYR A 223 7.00 14.03 -14.95
CA TYR A 223 5.70 14.62 -14.60
C TYR A 223 5.72 16.12 -14.92
N GLU A 224 4.70 16.60 -15.62
CA GLU A 224 4.69 17.96 -16.20
C GLU A 224 3.76 18.92 -15.46
N ASP A 225 2.60 18.43 -14.97
CA ASP A 225 1.60 19.22 -14.24
C ASP A 225 1.58 18.80 -12.76
N ILE A 226 2.47 19.41 -11.98
CA ILE A 226 2.58 19.13 -10.54
C ILE A 226 2.02 20.32 -9.77
N ARG A 227 0.85 20.14 -9.20
CA ARG A 227 0.11 21.18 -8.48
C ARG A 227 0.42 21.12 -7.00
N THR A 228 0.76 22.25 -6.41
CA THR A 228 1.03 22.36 -4.97
C THR A 228 -0.04 23.20 -4.29
N VAL A 229 -0.55 22.73 -3.13
CA VAL A 229 -1.56 23.41 -2.32
C VAL A 229 -1.06 23.52 -0.88
N TYR A 230 -0.78 24.73 -0.43
CA TYR A 230 -0.23 24.98 0.90
C TYR A 230 -1.08 25.95 1.73
N GLY A 231 -2.34 26.15 1.35
CA GLY A 231 -3.30 26.98 2.07
C GLY A 231 -4.60 27.19 1.30
N GLY A 232 -5.52 27.90 1.91
CA GLY A 232 -6.84 28.19 1.35
C GLY A 232 -7.88 27.13 1.74
N ASP A 233 -8.88 26.95 0.89
CA ASP A 233 -9.93 25.93 1.08
C ASP A 233 -9.42 24.57 0.62
N PHE A 234 -8.84 23.80 1.55
CA PHE A 234 -8.27 22.49 1.27
C PHE A 234 -9.29 21.51 0.70
N PRO A 235 -10.50 21.32 1.27
CA PRO A 235 -11.48 20.38 0.74
C PRO A 235 -11.83 20.65 -0.73
N SER A 236 -12.19 21.88 -1.07
CA SER A 236 -12.55 22.24 -2.45
C SER A 236 -11.37 22.04 -3.40
N GLN A 237 -10.15 22.40 -2.99
CA GLN A 237 -8.97 22.24 -3.84
C GLN A 237 -8.62 20.76 -4.07
N MET A 238 -8.75 19.91 -3.05
CA MET A 238 -8.52 18.47 -3.17
C MET A 238 -9.55 17.82 -4.10
N THR A 239 -10.84 18.10 -3.92
CA THR A 239 -11.91 17.61 -4.80
C THR A 239 -11.70 18.04 -6.26
N ASN A 240 -11.33 19.30 -6.49
CA ASN A 240 -11.08 19.82 -7.84
C ASN A 240 -9.86 19.13 -8.49
N ASN A 241 -8.76 19.00 -7.77
CA ASN A 241 -7.57 18.31 -8.29
C ASN A 241 -7.85 16.84 -8.60
N LEU A 242 -8.54 16.12 -7.72
CA LEU A 242 -8.95 14.75 -7.97
C LEU A 242 -9.86 14.65 -9.21
N SER A 243 -10.84 15.56 -9.34
CA SER A 243 -11.79 15.55 -10.47
C SER A 243 -11.13 15.79 -11.83
N ASP A 244 -10.01 16.52 -11.85
CA ASP A 244 -9.23 16.73 -13.08
C ASP A 244 -8.42 15.48 -13.51
N GLY A 245 -8.36 14.45 -12.65
CA GLY A 245 -7.57 13.24 -12.87
C GLY A 245 -6.09 13.43 -12.61
N LEU A 246 -5.50 12.51 -11.88
CA LEU A 246 -4.10 12.54 -11.41
C LEU A 246 -3.48 11.15 -11.49
N ALA A 247 -2.16 11.08 -11.66
CA ALA A 247 -1.38 9.87 -11.41
C ALA A 247 -1.06 9.71 -9.91
N PHE A 248 -0.74 10.82 -9.24
CA PHE A 248 -0.44 10.84 -7.82
C PHE A 248 -1.22 11.96 -7.12
N PHE A 249 -1.76 11.60 -5.97
CA PHE A 249 -2.34 12.52 -5.00
C PHE A 249 -1.59 12.36 -3.68
N ASN A 250 -0.97 13.41 -3.18
CA ASN A 250 -0.26 13.39 -1.91
C ASN A 250 -0.84 14.39 -0.92
N TYR A 251 -1.01 13.98 0.32
CA TYR A 251 -1.38 14.86 1.42
C TYR A 251 -0.44 14.70 2.62
N ARG A 252 0.09 15.82 3.09
CA ARG A 252 0.86 15.92 4.33
C ARG A 252 0.27 16.99 5.25
N GLY A 253 0.06 16.63 6.50
CA GLY A 253 -0.47 17.50 7.53
C GLY A 253 -0.13 16.98 8.91
N PHE A 254 -0.96 17.27 9.91
CA PHE A 254 -0.75 16.83 11.29
C PHE A 254 -1.69 15.69 11.69
N TYR A 255 -2.99 15.88 11.52
CA TYR A 255 -4.03 14.92 11.88
C TYR A 255 -5.16 14.96 10.85
N GLY A 256 -5.65 13.79 10.42
CA GLY A 256 -6.66 13.74 9.37
C GLY A 256 -6.22 14.48 8.09
N VAL A 257 -7.14 15.07 7.37
CA VAL A 257 -6.89 15.70 6.06
C VAL A 257 -7.51 17.09 5.99
N SER A 258 -7.18 17.99 6.91
CA SER A 258 -7.55 19.42 6.89
C SER A 258 -9.01 19.68 6.47
N GLY A 259 -9.95 19.05 7.16
CA GLY A 259 -11.38 19.21 6.92
C GLY A 259 -11.94 18.38 5.77
N TYR A 260 -11.13 17.63 5.05
CA TYR A 260 -11.54 16.68 4.02
C TYR A 260 -11.93 15.34 4.67
N THR A 261 -13.13 14.87 4.41
CA THR A 261 -13.70 13.68 5.02
C THR A 261 -13.93 12.55 4.01
N SER A 262 -14.29 11.35 4.48
CA SER A 262 -14.68 10.24 3.58
C SER A 262 -15.84 10.61 2.65
N ALA A 263 -16.76 11.47 3.09
CA ALA A 263 -17.84 11.95 2.25
C ALA A 263 -17.34 12.83 1.09
N ASP A 264 -16.39 13.73 1.36
CA ASP A 264 -15.81 14.62 0.34
C ASP A 264 -15.02 13.82 -0.73
N VAL A 265 -14.43 12.67 -0.36
CA VAL A 265 -13.79 11.76 -1.32
C VAL A 265 -14.77 11.31 -2.41
N GLY A 266 -16.03 11.07 -2.03
CA GLY A 266 -17.11 10.71 -2.93
C GLY A 266 -17.52 11.81 -3.92
N ASP A 267 -17.16 13.07 -3.68
CA ASP A 267 -17.46 14.20 -4.56
C ASP A 267 -16.51 14.32 -5.77
N ALA A 268 -15.37 13.62 -5.74
CA ALA A 268 -14.49 13.55 -6.89
C ALA A 268 -15.22 12.97 -8.12
N ASN A 269 -14.89 13.47 -9.32
CA ASN A 269 -15.53 13.04 -10.57
C ASN A 269 -14.51 12.77 -11.67
N ASN A 270 -13.53 11.93 -11.36
CA ASN A 270 -12.39 11.63 -12.22
C ASN A 270 -12.55 10.36 -13.09
N GLY A 271 -13.64 9.58 -12.92
CA GLY A 271 -13.80 8.34 -13.67
C GLY A 271 -12.59 7.41 -13.52
N PHE A 272 -12.06 6.92 -14.62
CA PHE A 272 -10.88 6.04 -14.63
C PHE A 272 -9.53 6.77 -14.59
N MET A 273 -9.50 8.08 -14.37
CA MET A 273 -8.26 8.85 -14.17
C MET A 273 -7.85 8.80 -12.68
N LEU A 274 -7.53 7.61 -12.21
CA LEU A 274 -7.42 7.26 -10.80
C LEU A 274 -5.98 7.36 -10.29
N PRO A 275 -5.66 8.24 -9.33
CA PRO A 275 -4.34 8.32 -8.73
C PRO A 275 -4.01 7.13 -7.81
N ILE A 276 -2.72 7.00 -7.51
CA ILE A 276 -2.26 6.44 -6.24
C ILE A 276 -2.29 7.59 -5.23
N ALA A 277 -3.01 7.40 -4.12
CA ALA A 277 -3.16 8.40 -3.07
C ALA A 277 -2.27 8.05 -1.87
N THR A 278 -1.35 8.94 -1.53
CA THR A 278 -0.56 8.88 -0.30
C THR A 278 -1.10 9.91 0.69
N VAL A 279 -1.64 9.45 1.80
CA VAL A 279 -2.29 10.29 2.81
C VAL A 279 -1.65 9.99 4.16
N ILE A 280 -0.38 10.38 4.28
CA ILE A 280 0.48 9.98 5.41
C ILE A 280 0.35 10.99 6.55
N THR A 281 -0.76 10.92 7.27
CA THR A 281 -1.04 11.64 8.52
C THR A 281 -1.74 10.74 9.52
N CYS A 282 -1.69 11.12 10.81
CA CYS A 282 -2.31 10.34 11.87
C CYS A 282 -3.79 10.01 11.57
N GLY A 283 -4.16 8.73 11.67
CA GLY A 283 -5.52 8.23 11.60
C GLY A 283 -6.12 8.11 10.18
N THR A 284 -5.38 8.44 9.14
CA THR A 284 -5.92 8.42 7.75
C THR A 284 -6.07 7.01 7.17
N GLY A 285 -5.40 6.04 7.76
CA GLY A 285 -5.47 4.62 7.39
C GLY A 285 -5.97 3.72 8.53
N SER A 286 -6.66 4.27 9.53
CA SER A 286 -7.26 3.48 10.62
C SER A 286 -8.49 2.73 10.09
N PHE A 287 -8.31 1.48 9.72
CA PHE A 287 -9.33 0.63 9.08
C PHE A 287 -9.92 -0.43 10.03
N GLY A 288 -9.60 -0.36 11.31
CA GLY A 288 -9.97 -1.38 12.30
C GLY A 288 -11.33 -1.17 12.97
N THR A 289 -11.98 -0.01 12.81
CA THR A 289 -13.25 0.29 13.51
C THR A 289 -14.27 1.08 12.69
N GLU A 290 -13.83 2.04 11.89
CA GLU A 290 -14.68 2.90 11.06
C GLU A 290 -14.02 3.08 9.69
N GLU A 291 -14.79 3.48 8.70
CA GLU A 291 -14.22 3.75 7.37
C GLU A 291 -13.16 4.85 7.44
N SER A 292 -11.93 4.47 7.20
CA SER A 292 -10.83 5.42 7.07
C SER A 292 -10.91 6.19 5.75
N ILE A 293 -10.25 7.34 5.69
CA ILE A 293 -10.19 8.09 4.43
C ILE A 293 -9.46 7.32 3.33
N SER A 294 -8.49 6.48 3.69
CA SER A 294 -7.80 5.60 2.75
C SER A 294 -8.73 4.55 2.13
N GLU A 295 -9.66 4.01 2.90
CA GLU A 295 -10.69 3.10 2.39
C GLU A 295 -11.71 3.83 1.51
N ALA A 296 -12.12 5.02 1.91
CA ALA A 296 -13.02 5.85 1.11
C ALA A 296 -12.44 6.11 -0.29
N PHE A 297 -11.13 6.35 -0.42
CA PHE A 297 -10.45 6.47 -1.71
C PHE A 297 -10.62 5.21 -2.57
N LEU A 298 -10.54 4.02 -1.99
CA LEU A 298 -10.73 2.76 -2.71
C LEU A 298 -12.19 2.51 -3.08
N ARG A 299 -13.12 2.78 -2.16
CA ARG A 299 -14.54 2.43 -2.25
C ARG A 299 -15.36 3.39 -3.10
N ALA A 300 -14.89 4.64 -3.30
CA ALA A 300 -15.64 5.70 -3.95
C ALA A 300 -16.07 5.39 -5.38
N GLY A 301 -17.30 5.71 -5.71
CA GLY A 301 -17.91 5.56 -7.02
C GLY A 301 -18.65 4.24 -7.23
N THR A 302 -18.70 3.80 -8.48
CA THR A 302 -19.30 2.53 -8.90
C THR A 302 -18.37 1.82 -9.89
N ALA A 303 -18.63 0.56 -10.19
CA ALA A 303 -17.84 -0.20 -11.16
C ALA A 303 -17.80 0.44 -12.57
N SER A 304 -18.85 1.14 -12.98
CA SER A 304 -18.94 1.83 -14.29
C SER A 304 -18.56 3.31 -14.24
N ASN A 305 -18.58 3.92 -13.06
CA ASN A 305 -18.18 5.30 -12.83
C ASN A 305 -17.36 5.39 -11.53
N PRO A 306 -16.13 4.86 -11.54
CA PRO A 306 -15.26 4.91 -10.38
C PRO A 306 -14.86 6.34 -10.04
N LYS A 307 -14.44 6.56 -8.81
CA LYS A 307 -14.03 7.87 -8.32
C LYS A 307 -12.81 7.75 -7.41
N ALA A 308 -12.17 8.87 -7.15
CA ALA A 308 -11.06 9.04 -6.23
C ALA A 308 -9.79 8.29 -6.62
N ALA A 309 -9.41 7.17 -5.99
CA ALA A 309 -8.12 6.53 -6.23
C ALA A 309 -8.21 5.03 -6.54
N VAL A 310 -7.18 4.49 -7.21
CA VAL A 310 -7.01 3.05 -7.44
C VAL A 310 -6.31 2.36 -6.28
N ALA A 311 -5.45 3.09 -5.59
CA ALA A 311 -4.74 2.64 -4.39
C ALA A 311 -4.59 3.79 -3.41
N SER A 312 -4.53 3.49 -2.11
CA SER A 312 -4.30 4.49 -1.08
C SER A 312 -3.38 3.95 0.01
N ILE A 313 -2.53 4.82 0.53
CA ILE A 313 -1.63 4.56 1.66
C ILE A 313 -1.92 5.60 2.74
N GLY A 314 -2.23 5.12 3.94
CA GLY A 314 -2.50 5.97 5.11
C GLY A 314 -1.84 5.42 6.36
N THR A 315 -1.87 6.19 7.43
CA THR A 315 -1.31 5.82 8.73
C THR A 315 -2.42 5.38 9.69
N ALA A 316 -2.36 4.17 10.20
CA ALA A 316 -3.38 3.58 11.07
C ALA A 316 -3.32 4.04 12.54
N THR A 317 -2.37 4.87 12.94
CA THR A 317 -2.20 5.30 14.32
C THR A 317 -2.30 6.80 14.50
N LEU A 318 -2.60 7.22 15.73
CA LEU A 318 -2.59 8.64 16.14
C LEU A 318 -1.24 9.09 16.71
N GLY A 319 -0.32 8.16 16.94
CA GLY A 319 0.91 8.41 17.69
C GLY A 319 2.19 8.59 16.86
N THR A 320 2.13 8.57 15.53
CA THR A 320 3.34 8.72 14.71
C THR A 320 3.86 10.15 14.72
N HIS A 321 5.18 10.28 14.83
CA HIS A 321 5.82 11.58 14.76
C HIS A 321 5.91 12.06 13.31
N THR A 322 5.66 13.35 13.09
CA THR A 322 5.67 13.99 11.75
C THR A 322 6.95 13.68 10.96
N MET A 323 8.11 13.62 11.63
CA MET A 323 9.38 13.30 10.98
C MET A 323 9.37 11.91 10.32
N PHE A 324 8.86 10.88 11.00
CA PHE A 324 8.77 9.53 10.42
C PHE A 324 7.77 9.47 9.27
N ASN A 325 6.63 10.14 9.42
CA ASN A 325 5.64 10.25 8.36
C ASN A 325 6.23 10.94 7.10
N ASN A 326 7.04 11.98 7.28
CA ASN A 326 7.73 12.63 6.16
C ASN A 326 8.71 11.68 5.45
N MET A 327 9.45 10.88 6.23
CA MET A 327 10.40 9.90 5.66
C MET A 327 9.70 8.79 4.90
N VAL A 328 8.59 8.26 5.42
CA VAL A 328 7.78 7.24 4.75
C VAL A 328 7.21 7.78 3.45
N ASP A 329 6.69 9.00 3.47
CA ASP A 329 6.10 9.64 2.29
C ASP A 329 7.14 9.88 1.18
N MET A 330 8.28 10.50 1.51
CA MET A 330 9.39 10.66 0.55
C MET A 330 9.93 9.31 0.08
N GLY A 331 10.05 8.33 0.99
CA GLY A 331 10.52 6.98 0.68
C GLY A 331 9.62 6.26 -0.32
N PHE A 332 8.30 6.44 -0.22
CA PHE A 332 7.36 5.88 -1.19
C PHE A 332 7.65 6.37 -2.61
N TYR A 333 7.77 7.69 -2.82
CA TYR A 333 8.02 8.24 -4.15
C TYR A 333 9.39 7.88 -4.71
N ASN A 334 10.42 7.86 -3.86
CA ASN A 334 11.73 7.39 -4.28
C ASN A 334 11.72 5.90 -4.65
N GLY A 335 11.08 5.04 -3.85
CA GLY A 335 11.03 3.60 -4.13
C GLY A 335 10.11 3.22 -5.30
N ALA A 336 9.05 3.99 -5.56
CA ALA A 336 8.13 3.72 -6.65
C ALA A 336 8.62 4.20 -8.02
N LEU A 337 9.54 5.20 -8.06
CA LEU A 337 9.95 5.88 -9.27
C LEU A 337 11.46 5.76 -9.57
N VAL A 338 12.29 5.40 -8.62
CA VAL A 338 13.74 5.20 -8.75
C VAL A 338 14.08 3.74 -8.61
#